data_50a2e39959e60c22e830fe9d7765f0f4
#
_entry.id   50a2e39959e60c22e830fe9d7765f0f4
#
_cell.length_a   1.000
_cell.length_b   1.000
_cell.length_c   1.000
_cell.angle_alpha   90.00
_cell.angle_beta   90.00
_cell.angle_gamma   90.00
#
_symmetry.space_group_name_H-M   'P 1'
#
loop_
_entity.id
_entity.type
_entity.pdbx_description
1 polymer ?
#
loop_
_entity_poly.entity_id
_entity_poly.type
_entity_poly.pdbx_seq_one_letter_code
_entity_poly.pdbx_strand_id
1 'polypeptide(L)'
;AFDFSAAALEAARAGVRLWSLHLPFYPFDRIDVSSLDADLRDRSVRLDADIIRRAAAVGIDKFIIHASGEPIGDDKRAERMARAKESLAALADVCEENGVRLCVEDLPRTCLGHSIADMQTLLEDPRLFCCFDTNHITVEKPQDVIRALGARIITLHVSDFDFVNERHWLPGEGKIAWDAVVAALDAIGYDGVWMYEIAAACPKTIYRDRDLTCADFRRNADEVLSGKTPTVFSRPKFPLGMWE
;
A
#
# COMPACT_ATOMS: atom_id res chain seq x y z
N ALA A 1 -23.83 2.40 -3.96
CA ALA A 1 -22.82 1.89 -3.01
C ALA A 1 -22.36 0.51 -3.49
N PHE A 2 -21.09 0.15 -3.27
CA PHE A 2 -20.56 -1.17 -3.63
C PHE A 2 -21.23 -2.28 -2.80
N ASP A 3 -21.54 -3.40 -3.44
CA ASP A 3 -22.17 -4.56 -2.77
C ASP A 3 -21.11 -5.57 -2.31
N PHE A 4 -20.66 -5.40 -1.06
CA PHE A 4 -19.67 -6.27 -0.45
C PHE A 4 -20.17 -7.71 -0.27
N SER A 5 -21.49 -7.90 -0.06
CA SER A 5 -22.06 -9.24 0.13
C SER A 5 -22.02 -10.04 -1.17
N ALA A 6 -22.37 -9.41 -2.30
CA ALA A 6 -22.26 -10.04 -3.61
C ALA A 6 -20.79 -10.41 -3.94
N ALA A 7 -19.85 -9.49 -3.71
CA ALA A 7 -18.43 -9.74 -3.94
C ALA A 7 -17.89 -10.88 -3.08
N ALA A 8 -18.26 -10.93 -1.80
CA ALA A 8 -17.85 -12.01 -0.88
C ALA A 8 -18.41 -13.36 -1.31
N LEU A 9 -19.67 -13.40 -1.79
CA LEU A 9 -20.28 -14.63 -2.29
C LEU A 9 -19.58 -15.16 -3.55
N GLU A 10 -19.22 -14.26 -4.48
CA GLU A 10 -18.48 -14.63 -5.69
C GLU A 10 -17.07 -15.12 -5.37
N ALA A 11 -16.35 -14.44 -4.46
CA ALA A 11 -15.04 -14.87 -4.00
C ALA A 11 -15.10 -16.27 -3.37
N ALA A 12 -16.09 -16.51 -2.51
CA ALA A 12 -16.29 -17.81 -1.87
C ALA A 12 -16.59 -18.92 -2.91
N ARG A 13 -17.41 -18.64 -3.92
CA ARG A 13 -17.70 -19.58 -5.03
C ARG A 13 -16.44 -19.90 -5.85
N ALA A 14 -15.55 -18.93 -6.01
CA ALA A 14 -14.29 -19.10 -6.70
C ALA A 14 -13.17 -19.71 -5.83
N GLY A 15 -13.43 -19.98 -4.55
CA GLY A 15 -12.42 -20.44 -3.59
C GLY A 15 -11.33 -19.37 -3.30
N VAL A 16 -11.66 -18.08 -3.46
CA VAL A 16 -10.75 -16.97 -3.26
C VAL A 16 -11.04 -16.31 -1.90
N ARG A 17 -9.99 -16.08 -1.13
CA ARG A 17 -10.08 -15.32 0.12
C ARG A 17 -9.97 -13.82 -0.17
N LEU A 18 -10.87 -13.03 0.40
CA LEU A 18 -10.73 -11.58 0.46
C LEU A 18 -9.74 -11.25 1.58
N TRP A 19 -8.54 -10.77 1.21
CA TRP A 19 -7.44 -10.54 2.14
C TRP A 19 -7.51 -9.18 2.81
N SER A 20 -7.70 -8.15 2.00
CA SER A 20 -7.71 -6.74 2.42
C SER A 20 -8.61 -5.92 1.53
N LEU A 21 -8.94 -4.71 1.98
CA LEU A 21 -9.65 -3.71 1.20
C LEU A 21 -8.91 -2.39 1.27
N HIS A 22 -8.56 -1.84 0.11
CA HIS A 22 -8.02 -0.50 -0.01
C HIS A 22 -9.15 0.52 0.09
N LEU A 23 -9.08 1.41 1.09
CA LEU A 23 -10.05 2.50 1.26
C LEU A 23 -9.87 3.53 0.14
N PRO A 24 -10.91 4.27 -0.23
CA PRO A 24 -10.81 5.26 -1.26
C PRO A 24 -9.86 6.40 -0.85
N PHE A 25 -9.00 6.83 -1.76
CA PHE A 25 -8.01 7.87 -1.51
C PHE A 25 -8.03 9.01 -2.54
N TYR A 26 -8.80 8.86 -3.62
CA TYR A 26 -8.85 9.83 -4.73
C TYR A 26 -10.29 10.09 -5.17
N PRO A 27 -10.62 11.30 -5.64
CA PRO A 27 -9.75 12.47 -5.81
C PRO A 27 -9.54 13.25 -4.50
N PHE A 28 -8.36 13.85 -4.33
CA PHE A 28 -7.92 14.49 -3.07
C PHE A 28 -8.74 15.71 -2.64
N ASP A 29 -9.49 16.32 -3.53
CA ASP A 29 -10.45 17.40 -3.24
C ASP A 29 -11.77 16.88 -2.64
N ARG A 30 -11.94 15.56 -2.58
CA ARG A 30 -13.13 14.90 -2.04
C ARG A 30 -12.83 13.92 -0.92
N ILE A 31 -11.62 13.37 -0.88
CA ILE A 31 -11.19 12.36 0.09
C ILE A 31 -9.76 12.68 0.53
N ASP A 32 -9.60 13.12 1.78
CA ASP A 32 -8.31 13.37 2.39
C ASP A 32 -8.45 13.44 3.92
N VAL A 33 -8.02 12.39 4.60
CA VAL A 33 -8.10 12.25 6.07
C VAL A 33 -7.12 13.16 6.82
N SER A 34 -6.18 13.81 6.13
CA SER A 34 -5.25 14.80 6.68
C SER A 34 -5.62 16.25 6.34
N SER A 35 -6.73 16.46 5.64
CA SER A 35 -7.11 17.79 5.17
C SER A 35 -7.21 18.81 6.30
N LEU A 36 -6.72 20.02 6.06
CA LEU A 36 -6.91 21.17 6.95
C LEU A 36 -8.34 21.75 6.89
N ASP A 37 -9.06 21.45 5.80
CA ASP A 37 -10.50 21.65 5.73
C ASP A 37 -11.19 20.57 6.59
N ALA A 38 -11.76 21.02 7.73
CA ALA A 38 -12.41 20.15 8.69
C ALA A 38 -13.60 19.39 8.08
N ASP A 39 -14.39 20.05 7.23
CA ASP A 39 -15.56 19.42 6.60
C ASP A 39 -15.15 18.31 5.62
N LEU A 40 -14.10 18.53 4.84
CA LEU A 40 -13.55 17.50 3.95
C LEU A 40 -13.00 16.31 4.76
N ARG A 41 -12.21 16.60 5.79
CA ARG A 41 -11.62 15.58 6.66
C ARG A 41 -12.70 14.73 7.34
N ASP A 42 -13.69 15.37 7.94
CA ASP A 42 -14.79 14.66 8.61
C ASP A 42 -15.64 13.82 7.67
N ARG A 43 -15.87 14.29 6.43
CA ARG A 43 -16.55 13.49 5.40
C ARG A 43 -15.73 12.28 5.02
N SER A 44 -14.41 12.43 4.87
CA SER A 44 -13.49 11.33 4.54
C SER A 44 -13.50 10.25 5.62
N VAL A 45 -13.34 10.65 6.87
CA VAL A 45 -13.37 9.72 8.02
C VAL A 45 -14.72 9.00 8.12
N ARG A 46 -15.85 9.70 7.94
CA ARG A 46 -17.17 9.05 7.94
C ARG A 46 -17.36 8.06 6.80
N LEU A 47 -16.87 8.39 5.62
CA LEU A 47 -16.92 7.49 4.46
C LEU A 47 -16.13 6.21 4.72
N ASP A 48 -14.89 6.34 5.19
CA ASP A 48 -14.02 5.22 5.49
C ASP A 48 -14.60 4.35 6.61
N ALA A 49 -15.13 4.96 7.66
CA ALA A 49 -15.80 4.26 8.76
C ALA A 49 -17.03 3.44 8.28
N ASP A 50 -17.84 3.97 7.36
CA ASP A 50 -18.95 3.22 6.76
C ASP A 50 -18.46 2.03 5.94
N ILE A 51 -17.42 2.23 5.12
CA ILE A 51 -16.84 1.16 4.31
C ILE A 51 -16.24 0.06 5.21
N ILE A 52 -15.50 0.43 6.25
CA ILE A 52 -14.91 -0.52 7.21
C ILE A 52 -16.01 -1.39 7.83
N ARG A 53 -17.06 -0.80 8.39
CA ARG A 53 -18.17 -1.56 9.02
C ARG A 53 -18.83 -2.54 8.05
N ARG A 54 -19.10 -2.09 6.84
CA ARG A 54 -19.79 -2.90 5.81
C ARG A 54 -18.90 -4.02 5.28
N ALA A 55 -17.63 -3.77 5.08
CA ALA A 55 -16.70 -4.77 4.56
C ALA A 55 -16.22 -5.75 5.66
N ALA A 56 -16.09 -5.31 6.90
CA ALA A 56 -15.84 -6.16 8.05
C ALA A 56 -16.95 -7.21 8.23
N ALA A 57 -18.21 -6.81 8.01
CA ALA A 57 -19.37 -7.70 8.11
C ALA A 57 -19.35 -8.89 7.13
N VAL A 58 -18.53 -8.82 6.07
CA VAL A 58 -18.35 -9.93 5.11
C VAL A 58 -16.99 -10.64 5.25
N GLY A 59 -16.25 -10.38 6.32
CA GLY A 59 -15.03 -11.10 6.70
C GLY A 59 -13.73 -10.50 6.18
N ILE A 60 -13.73 -9.27 5.66
CA ILE A 60 -12.49 -8.54 5.37
C ILE A 60 -11.92 -8.00 6.68
N ASP A 61 -10.67 -8.33 7.01
CA ASP A 61 -10.08 -8.04 8.31
C ASP A 61 -8.91 -7.03 8.27
N LYS A 62 -8.55 -6.52 7.10
CA LYS A 62 -7.50 -5.50 6.91
C LYS A 62 -7.98 -4.41 5.99
N PHE A 63 -7.81 -3.17 6.42
CA PHE A 63 -8.19 -1.97 5.66
C PHE A 63 -6.96 -1.12 5.43
N ILE A 64 -6.61 -0.90 4.16
CA ILE A 64 -5.47 -0.08 3.76
C ILE A 64 -5.94 1.36 3.57
N ILE A 65 -5.20 2.31 4.16
CA ILE A 65 -5.52 3.73 4.11
C ILE A 65 -4.29 4.57 3.73
N HIS A 66 -4.49 5.53 2.84
CA HIS A 66 -3.57 6.62 2.62
C HIS A 66 -3.72 7.67 3.73
N ALA A 67 -2.63 8.00 4.42
CA ALA A 67 -2.65 9.00 5.47
C ALA A 67 -2.87 10.44 4.95
N SER A 68 -2.67 10.67 3.65
CA SER A 68 -2.86 12.00 3.03
C SER A 68 -3.07 11.92 1.53
N GLY A 69 -3.65 12.98 0.95
CA GLY A 69 -3.46 13.34 -0.45
C GLY A 69 -2.15 14.10 -0.68
N GLU A 70 -1.89 14.50 -1.93
CA GLU A 70 -0.74 15.31 -2.34
C GLU A 70 -1.15 16.42 -3.34
N PRO A 71 -0.34 17.49 -3.54
CA PRO A 71 0.94 17.74 -2.86
C PRO A 71 0.78 18.31 -1.46
N ILE A 72 1.79 18.08 -0.60
CA ILE A 72 1.88 18.70 0.72
C ILE A 72 3.11 19.61 0.76
N GLY A 73 2.89 20.90 0.99
CA GLY A 73 3.99 21.84 1.22
C GLY A 73 4.59 21.68 2.61
N ASP A 74 5.89 21.95 2.74
CA ASP A 74 6.62 21.82 4.01
C ASP A 74 6.02 22.64 5.13
N ASP A 75 5.49 23.83 4.82
CA ASP A 75 4.82 24.73 5.77
C ASP A 75 3.53 24.16 6.36
N LYS A 76 2.91 23.19 5.71
CA LYS A 76 1.66 22.53 6.14
C LYS A 76 1.88 21.15 6.70
N ARG A 77 3.07 20.58 6.53
CA ARG A 77 3.33 19.17 6.80
C ARG A 77 3.04 18.79 8.26
N ALA A 78 3.55 19.56 9.21
CA ALA A 78 3.35 19.26 10.64
C ALA A 78 1.87 19.32 11.05
N GLU A 79 1.12 20.30 10.55
CA GLU A 79 -0.31 20.42 10.85
C GLU A 79 -1.10 19.29 10.19
N ARG A 80 -0.80 18.95 8.93
CA ARG A 80 -1.41 17.82 8.22
C ARG A 80 -1.12 16.49 8.91
N MET A 81 0.10 16.28 9.40
CA MET A 81 0.48 15.10 10.19
C MET A 81 -0.37 14.99 11.46
N ALA A 82 -0.57 16.07 12.18
CA ALA A 82 -1.43 16.07 13.37
C ALA A 82 -2.88 15.68 13.03
N ARG A 83 -3.44 16.25 11.94
CA ARG A 83 -4.81 15.91 11.49
C ARG A 83 -4.92 14.47 11.02
N ALA A 84 -3.92 13.95 10.29
CA ALA A 84 -3.88 12.55 9.91
C ALA A 84 -3.94 11.63 11.13
N LYS A 85 -3.12 11.89 12.15
CA LYS A 85 -3.11 11.09 13.38
C LYS A 85 -4.46 11.11 14.11
N GLU A 86 -5.12 12.25 14.20
CA GLU A 86 -6.48 12.37 14.78
C GLU A 86 -7.49 11.50 14.01
N SER A 87 -7.46 11.57 12.67
CA SER A 87 -8.35 10.80 11.81
C SER A 87 -8.05 9.30 11.88
N LEU A 88 -6.77 8.91 11.86
CA LEU A 88 -6.35 7.51 11.99
C LEU A 88 -6.76 6.91 13.34
N ALA A 89 -6.64 7.67 14.44
CA ALA A 89 -7.08 7.22 15.76
C ALA A 89 -8.60 6.97 15.79
N ALA A 90 -9.40 7.88 15.21
CA ALA A 90 -10.86 7.70 15.11
C ALA A 90 -11.25 6.47 14.26
N LEU A 91 -10.51 6.19 13.18
CA LEU A 91 -10.74 4.99 12.36
C LEU A 91 -10.22 3.72 13.03
N ALA A 92 -9.18 3.81 13.86
CA ALA A 92 -8.72 2.70 14.69
C ALA A 92 -9.79 2.28 15.71
N ASP A 93 -10.50 3.24 16.33
CA ASP A 93 -11.66 2.94 17.19
C ASP A 93 -12.71 2.11 16.44
N VAL A 94 -13.04 2.52 15.20
CA VAL A 94 -14.00 1.80 14.34
C VAL A 94 -13.48 0.38 14.02
N CYS A 95 -12.19 0.23 13.76
CA CYS A 95 -11.58 -1.07 13.48
C CYS A 95 -11.63 -2.00 14.72
N GLU A 96 -11.32 -1.48 15.91
CA GLU A 96 -11.42 -2.25 17.17
C GLU A 96 -12.85 -2.70 17.43
N GLU A 97 -13.85 -1.82 17.28
CA GLU A 97 -15.27 -2.15 17.45
C GLU A 97 -15.73 -3.29 16.53
N ASN A 98 -15.08 -3.45 15.36
CA ASN A 98 -15.42 -4.46 14.37
C ASN A 98 -14.45 -5.66 14.36
N GLY A 99 -13.43 -5.69 15.23
CA GLY A 99 -12.45 -6.76 15.31
C GLY A 99 -11.53 -6.86 14.08
N VAL A 100 -11.27 -5.75 13.41
CA VAL A 100 -10.45 -5.64 12.19
C VAL A 100 -9.27 -4.70 12.41
N ARG A 101 -8.39 -4.54 11.40
CA ARG A 101 -7.13 -3.80 11.51
C ARG A 101 -7.04 -2.71 10.48
N LEU A 102 -6.59 -1.52 10.91
CA LEU A 102 -6.26 -0.42 10.02
C LEU A 102 -4.77 -0.45 9.68
N CYS A 103 -4.45 -0.50 8.39
CA CYS A 103 -3.09 -0.55 7.87
C CYS A 103 -2.79 0.75 7.13
N VAL A 104 -1.94 1.59 7.71
CA VAL A 104 -1.46 2.81 7.05
C VAL A 104 -0.44 2.42 5.99
N GLU A 105 -0.66 2.88 4.77
CA GLU A 105 0.28 2.66 3.68
C GLU A 105 1.34 3.76 3.64
N ASP A 106 2.59 3.36 3.42
CA ASP A 106 3.64 4.30 3.06
C ASP A 106 3.37 4.86 1.66
N LEU A 107 3.70 6.13 1.45
CA LEU A 107 3.31 6.87 0.26
C LEU A 107 4.50 7.61 -0.36
N PRO A 108 4.47 7.89 -1.66
CA PRO A 108 5.60 8.51 -2.33
C PRO A 108 5.64 10.05 -2.17
N ARG A 109 6.71 10.66 -2.68
CA ARG A 109 6.88 12.11 -2.95
C ARG A 109 6.64 13.02 -1.75
N THR A 110 5.57 13.82 -1.78
CA THR A 110 5.25 14.80 -0.74
C THR A 110 4.20 14.31 0.25
N CYS A 111 3.65 13.11 0.06
CA CYS A 111 2.66 12.53 0.96
C CYS A 111 3.21 12.34 2.39
N LEU A 112 2.31 12.23 3.35
CA LEU A 112 2.66 11.72 4.68
C LEU A 112 2.93 10.23 4.59
N GLY A 113 4.05 9.78 5.19
CA GLY A 113 4.48 8.38 5.09
C GLY A 113 5.55 8.12 4.03
N HIS A 114 6.17 9.17 3.44
CA HIS A 114 7.18 9.03 2.39
C HIS A 114 8.58 8.62 2.90
N SER A 115 8.72 8.42 4.20
CA SER A 115 9.97 8.03 4.86
C SER A 115 9.73 7.17 6.10
N ILE A 116 10.76 6.47 6.56
CA ILE A 116 10.72 5.71 7.83
C ILE A 116 10.27 6.60 8.99
N ALA A 117 10.81 7.82 9.10
CA ALA A 117 10.47 8.74 10.18
C ALA A 117 8.99 9.14 10.17
N ASP A 118 8.44 9.41 9.00
CA ASP A 118 7.02 9.71 8.84
C ASP A 118 6.15 8.51 9.23
N MET A 119 6.49 7.32 8.74
CA MET A 119 5.74 6.09 9.05
C MET A 119 5.78 5.80 10.55
N GLN A 120 6.93 5.94 11.20
CA GLN A 120 7.02 5.78 12.65
C GLN A 120 6.13 6.78 13.41
N THR A 121 6.04 8.01 12.92
CA THR A 121 5.16 9.05 13.48
C THR A 121 3.67 8.72 13.29
N LEU A 122 3.28 8.28 12.10
CA LEU A 122 1.90 7.85 11.81
C LEU A 122 1.49 6.63 12.64
N LEU A 123 2.44 5.73 12.88
CA LEU A 123 2.22 4.48 13.61
C LEU A 123 2.46 4.60 15.12
N GLU A 124 2.51 5.79 15.72
CA GLU A 124 2.65 5.96 17.18
C GLU A 124 1.48 5.32 17.95
N ASP A 125 0.27 5.33 17.40
CA ASP A 125 -0.84 4.58 17.96
C ASP A 125 -0.59 3.06 17.79
N PRO A 126 -0.54 2.27 18.88
CA PRO A 126 -0.23 0.84 18.80
C PRO A 126 -1.31 0.00 18.09
N ARG A 127 -2.48 0.54 17.86
CA ARG A 127 -3.59 -0.12 17.16
C ARG A 127 -3.46 -0.08 15.64
N LEU A 128 -2.59 0.81 15.12
CA LEU A 128 -2.34 0.96 13.70
C LEU A 128 -1.26 -0.01 13.24
N PHE A 129 -1.40 -0.52 12.05
CA PHE A 129 -0.46 -1.39 11.37
C PHE A 129 0.03 -0.74 10.08
N CYS A 130 0.99 -1.36 9.40
CA CYS A 130 1.52 -0.91 8.13
C CYS A 130 1.09 -1.85 7.01
N CYS A 131 0.62 -1.27 5.90
CA CYS A 131 0.71 -1.84 4.57
C CYS A 131 1.99 -1.31 3.96
N PHE A 132 3.02 -2.13 3.78
CA PHE A 132 4.26 -1.67 3.18
C PHE A 132 4.21 -1.84 1.66
N ASP A 133 4.24 -0.72 0.92
CA ASP A 133 4.45 -0.72 -0.53
C ASP A 133 5.94 -0.60 -0.85
N THR A 134 6.46 -1.56 -1.57
CA THR A 134 7.89 -1.63 -1.91
C THR A 134 8.34 -0.56 -2.88
N ASN A 135 7.41 0.18 -3.49
CA ASN A 135 7.64 1.12 -4.60
C ASN A 135 7.44 2.60 -4.20
N HIS A 136 6.95 2.89 -3.01
CA HIS A 136 6.57 4.24 -2.60
C HIS A 136 7.70 5.02 -1.94
N ILE A 137 8.41 4.43 -0.98
CA ILE A 137 9.53 5.13 -0.32
C ILE A 137 10.75 5.12 -1.23
N THR A 138 11.07 6.29 -1.80
CA THR A 138 12.20 6.46 -2.73
C THR A 138 13.48 6.92 -2.05
N VAL A 139 13.41 7.38 -0.79
CA VAL A 139 14.52 7.98 -0.04
C VAL A 139 15.30 6.96 0.79
N GLU A 140 14.71 5.82 1.10
CA GLU A 140 15.34 4.71 1.83
C GLU A 140 15.19 3.41 1.04
N LYS A 141 16.01 2.42 1.37
CA LYS A 141 15.92 1.10 0.72
C LYS A 141 14.78 0.29 1.32
N PRO A 142 14.01 -0.45 0.52
CA PRO A 142 12.87 -1.25 1.00
C PRO A 142 13.21 -2.17 2.19
N GLN A 143 14.34 -2.87 2.16
CA GLN A 143 14.76 -3.74 3.25
C GLN A 143 15.07 -3.01 4.56
N ASP A 144 15.46 -1.73 4.50
CA ASP A 144 15.72 -0.93 5.70
C ASP A 144 14.42 -0.42 6.31
N VAL A 145 13.42 -0.07 5.47
CA VAL A 145 12.06 0.25 5.89
C VAL A 145 11.43 -0.97 6.60
N ILE A 146 11.54 -2.16 6.00
CA ILE A 146 11.02 -3.41 6.59
C ILE A 146 11.59 -3.63 7.99
N ARG A 147 12.92 -3.51 8.16
CA ARG A 147 13.57 -3.68 9.46
C ARG A 147 13.13 -2.61 10.47
N ALA A 148 12.97 -1.37 10.03
CA ALA A 148 12.61 -0.25 10.90
C ALA A 148 11.15 -0.34 11.41
N LEU A 149 10.23 -0.83 10.58
CA LEU A 149 8.81 -0.95 10.93
C LEU A 149 8.47 -2.31 11.57
N GLY A 150 9.25 -3.34 11.26
CA GLY A 150 9.20 -4.65 11.94
C GLY A 150 7.79 -5.26 11.91
N ALA A 151 7.36 -5.79 13.07
CA ALA A 151 6.06 -6.46 13.23
C ALA A 151 4.82 -5.56 13.01
N ARG A 152 5.01 -4.25 12.76
CA ARG A 152 3.91 -3.37 12.35
C ARG A 152 3.47 -3.66 10.91
N ILE A 153 4.32 -4.24 10.07
CA ILE A 153 3.98 -4.65 8.70
C ILE A 153 3.16 -5.95 8.76
N ILE A 154 1.89 -5.88 8.38
CA ILE A 154 0.99 -7.05 8.36
C ILE A 154 0.37 -7.32 6.99
N THR A 155 0.62 -6.45 6.03
CA THR A 155 0.29 -6.64 4.61
C THR A 155 1.27 -5.88 3.74
N LEU A 156 1.37 -6.28 2.48
CA LEU A 156 2.30 -5.70 1.51
C LEU A 156 1.54 -5.26 0.26
N HIS A 157 2.08 -4.25 -0.41
CA HIS A 157 1.90 -4.00 -1.82
C HIS A 157 3.25 -4.16 -2.52
N VAL A 158 3.32 -5.10 -3.45
CA VAL A 158 4.59 -5.51 -4.06
C VAL A 158 4.65 -5.07 -5.50
N SER A 159 5.60 -4.23 -5.80
CA SER A 159 5.97 -3.82 -7.15
C SER A 159 7.42 -3.33 -7.19
N ASP A 160 8.00 -3.21 -8.39
CA ASP A 160 9.38 -2.76 -8.59
C ASP A 160 9.44 -1.38 -9.23
N PHE A 161 10.57 -0.68 -9.07
CA PHE A 161 10.78 0.66 -9.60
C PHE A 161 12.26 0.99 -9.79
N ASP A 162 12.52 2.20 -10.32
CA ASP A 162 13.83 2.70 -10.67
C ASP A 162 14.50 3.57 -9.59
N PHE A 163 13.88 3.76 -8.41
CA PHE A 163 14.24 4.72 -7.36
C PHE A 163 14.16 6.20 -7.79
N VAL A 164 13.41 6.49 -8.85
CA VAL A 164 13.14 7.87 -9.30
C VAL A 164 11.71 8.26 -8.96
N ASN A 165 10.74 7.39 -9.25
CA ASN A 165 9.34 7.57 -8.88
C ASN A 165 8.66 6.19 -8.79
N GLU A 166 7.44 6.14 -8.26
CA GLU A 166 6.63 4.94 -8.31
C GLU A 166 6.42 4.48 -9.76
N ARG A 167 6.51 3.18 -10.03
CA ARG A 167 6.42 2.61 -11.38
C ARG A 167 5.47 1.44 -11.49
N HIS A 168 5.22 0.72 -10.41
CA HIS A 168 4.40 -0.50 -10.35
C HIS A 168 4.81 -1.55 -11.39
N TRP A 169 6.13 -1.79 -11.51
CA TRP A 169 6.70 -2.83 -12.37
C TRP A 169 6.72 -4.19 -11.67
N LEU A 170 6.82 -5.26 -12.46
CA LEU A 170 7.00 -6.59 -11.91
C LEU A 170 8.37 -6.71 -11.22
N PRO A 171 8.49 -7.37 -10.05
CA PRO A 171 9.78 -7.64 -9.43
C PRO A 171 10.84 -8.20 -10.40
N GLY A 172 12.00 -7.53 -10.44
CA GLY A 172 13.08 -7.78 -11.40
C GLY A 172 13.07 -6.89 -12.64
N GLU A 173 11.99 -6.15 -12.91
CA GLU A 173 11.94 -5.15 -13.99
C GLU A 173 12.50 -3.78 -13.56
N GLY A 174 12.70 -3.56 -12.26
CA GLY A 174 13.26 -2.35 -11.66
C GLY A 174 14.65 -2.56 -11.04
N LYS A 175 14.87 -1.93 -9.90
CA LYS A 175 16.19 -1.90 -9.23
C LYS A 175 16.15 -2.38 -7.77
N ILE A 176 15.03 -2.89 -7.29
CA ILE A 176 14.92 -3.40 -5.93
C ILE A 176 15.80 -4.66 -5.78
N ALA A 177 16.57 -4.74 -4.69
CA ALA A 177 17.33 -5.92 -4.31
C ALA A 177 16.38 -6.93 -3.62
N TRP A 178 15.69 -7.76 -4.40
CA TRP A 178 14.63 -8.63 -3.90
C TRP A 178 15.09 -9.67 -2.90
N ASP A 179 16.30 -10.19 -3.04
CA ASP A 179 16.94 -11.06 -2.05
C ASP A 179 17.07 -10.39 -0.66
N ALA A 180 17.42 -9.11 -0.64
CA ALA A 180 17.49 -8.34 0.59
C ALA A 180 16.09 -8.02 1.19
N VAL A 181 15.09 -7.81 0.33
CA VAL A 181 13.69 -7.61 0.75
C VAL A 181 13.14 -8.88 1.38
N VAL A 182 13.27 -10.04 0.72
CA VAL A 182 12.80 -11.33 1.24
C VAL A 182 13.50 -11.66 2.57
N ALA A 183 14.83 -11.51 2.64
CA ALA A 183 15.58 -11.73 3.87
C ALA A 183 15.14 -10.78 5.01
N ALA A 184 14.74 -9.55 4.70
CA ALA A 184 14.24 -8.63 5.71
C ALA A 184 12.84 -9.01 6.19
N LEU A 185 11.95 -9.45 5.29
CA LEU A 185 10.62 -9.97 5.65
C LEU A 185 10.73 -11.22 6.53
N ASP A 186 11.61 -12.16 6.17
CA ASP A 186 11.89 -13.34 6.99
C ASP A 186 12.40 -12.97 8.39
N ALA A 187 13.29 -11.98 8.47
CA ALA A 187 13.88 -11.54 9.74
C ALA A 187 12.85 -10.91 10.70
N ILE A 188 11.80 -10.28 10.19
CA ILE A 188 10.69 -9.74 11.01
C ILE A 188 9.58 -10.76 11.25
N GLY A 189 9.68 -11.97 10.68
CA GLY A 189 8.67 -13.02 10.79
C GLY A 189 7.38 -12.71 10.04
N TYR A 190 7.45 -12.01 8.90
CA TYR A 190 6.26 -11.72 8.09
C TYR A 190 5.66 -13.03 7.53
N ASP A 191 4.40 -13.27 7.85
CA ASP A 191 3.64 -14.46 7.43
C ASP A 191 2.39 -14.12 6.59
N GLY A 192 2.29 -12.87 6.15
CA GLY A 192 1.18 -12.37 5.34
C GLY A 192 1.26 -12.78 3.88
N VAL A 193 0.36 -12.25 3.07
CA VAL A 193 0.25 -12.52 1.63
C VAL A 193 1.29 -11.71 0.85
N TRP A 194 1.91 -12.32 -0.15
CA TRP A 194 2.67 -11.63 -1.18
C TRP A 194 1.67 -11.00 -2.17
N MET A 195 1.28 -9.75 -1.90
CA MET A 195 0.25 -9.04 -2.64
C MET A 195 0.87 -8.14 -3.70
N TYR A 196 0.65 -8.43 -4.97
CA TYR A 196 1.08 -7.54 -6.04
C TYR A 196 0.16 -6.32 -6.16
N GLU A 197 0.77 -5.15 -6.34
CA GLU A 197 0.09 -3.94 -6.79
C GLU A 197 0.61 -3.53 -8.18
N ILE A 198 0.23 -4.32 -9.17
CA ILE A 198 0.71 -4.22 -10.55
C ILE A 198 -0.44 -4.42 -11.52
N ALA A 199 -0.59 -3.52 -12.48
CA ALA A 199 -1.51 -3.76 -13.59
C ALA A 199 -0.96 -4.86 -14.52
N ALA A 200 -1.82 -5.78 -14.94
CA ALA A 200 -1.47 -6.77 -15.95
C ALA A 200 -1.11 -6.10 -17.30
N ALA A 201 -1.81 -5.01 -17.66
CA ALA A 201 -1.52 -4.22 -18.83
C ALA A 201 -0.12 -3.58 -18.77
N CYS A 202 0.55 -3.49 -19.93
CA CYS A 202 1.88 -2.91 -20.01
C CYS A 202 1.83 -1.40 -19.69
N PRO A 203 2.53 -0.92 -18.64
CA PRO A 203 2.57 0.50 -18.34
C PRO A 203 3.38 1.28 -19.38
N LYS A 204 3.11 2.59 -19.47
CA LYS A 204 3.76 3.46 -20.48
C LYS A 204 5.28 3.60 -20.30
N THR A 205 5.78 3.30 -19.11
CA THR A 205 7.19 3.48 -18.70
C THR A 205 8.12 2.34 -19.10
N ILE A 206 7.58 1.21 -19.55
CA ILE A 206 8.35 0.03 -19.99
C ILE A 206 7.88 -0.44 -21.37
N TYR A 207 8.69 -1.30 -21.99
CA TYR A 207 8.32 -2.05 -23.19
C TYR A 207 8.07 -3.51 -22.81
N ARG A 208 6.88 -4.02 -23.08
CA ARG A 208 6.49 -5.39 -22.92
C ARG A 208 5.67 -5.80 -24.13
N ASP A 209 5.94 -7.00 -24.68
CA ASP A 209 5.31 -7.46 -25.93
C ASP A 209 3.86 -7.93 -25.72
N ARG A 210 3.47 -8.17 -24.49
CA ARG A 210 2.13 -8.63 -24.10
C ARG A 210 1.79 -8.22 -22.66
N ASP A 211 0.53 -8.30 -22.32
CA ASP A 211 0.07 -8.18 -20.93
C ASP A 211 0.55 -9.37 -20.08
N LEU A 212 0.70 -9.15 -18.77
CA LEU A 212 1.00 -10.20 -17.82
C LEU A 212 -0.23 -11.09 -17.58
N THR A 213 0.02 -12.36 -17.33
CA THR A 213 -1.00 -13.35 -16.95
C THR A 213 -0.86 -13.72 -15.47
N CYS A 214 -1.88 -14.34 -14.90
CA CYS A 214 -1.78 -14.90 -13.54
C CYS A 214 -0.63 -15.90 -13.41
N ALA A 215 -0.27 -16.63 -14.49
CA ALA A 215 0.87 -17.55 -14.49
C ALA A 215 2.22 -16.81 -14.41
N ASP A 216 2.31 -15.60 -14.97
CA ASP A 216 3.52 -14.77 -14.87
C ASP A 216 3.71 -14.25 -13.45
N PHE A 217 2.66 -13.75 -12.83
CA PHE A 217 2.67 -13.34 -11.41
C PHE A 217 3.04 -14.51 -10.49
N ARG A 218 2.44 -15.68 -10.72
CA ARG A 218 2.75 -16.88 -9.94
C ARG A 218 4.22 -17.28 -10.06
N ARG A 219 4.73 -17.33 -11.29
CA ARG A 219 6.14 -17.65 -11.55
C ARG A 219 7.07 -16.64 -10.88
N ASN A 220 6.78 -15.35 -11.03
CA ASN A 220 7.59 -14.30 -10.45
C ASN A 220 7.64 -14.42 -8.91
N ALA A 221 6.51 -14.66 -8.25
CA ALA A 221 6.48 -14.89 -6.80
C ALA A 221 7.31 -16.12 -6.41
N ASP A 222 7.15 -17.25 -7.09
CA ASP A 222 7.89 -18.48 -6.82
C ASP A 222 9.42 -18.26 -7.00
N GLU A 223 9.84 -17.48 -8.00
CA GLU A 223 11.25 -17.15 -8.25
C GLU A 223 11.80 -16.23 -7.17
N VAL A 224 11.14 -15.11 -6.88
CA VAL A 224 11.57 -14.12 -5.87
C VAL A 224 11.66 -14.78 -4.49
N LEU A 225 10.60 -15.45 -4.05
CA LEU A 225 10.53 -16.05 -2.72
C LEU A 225 11.48 -17.25 -2.53
N SER A 226 11.93 -17.89 -3.64
CA SER A 226 12.94 -18.94 -3.59
C SER A 226 14.38 -18.43 -3.78
N GLY A 227 14.61 -17.12 -3.82
CA GLY A 227 15.91 -16.50 -4.02
C GLY A 227 16.49 -16.69 -5.44
N LYS A 228 15.65 -16.96 -6.42
CA LYS A 228 16.03 -17.02 -7.83
C LYS A 228 15.94 -15.65 -8.47
N THR A 229 16.74 -15.42 -9.51
CA THR A 229 16.60 -14.22 -10.35
C THR A 229 15.25 -14.26 -11.06
N PRO A 230 14.38 -13.23 -10.87
CA PRO A 230 13.08 -13.19 -11.51
C PRO A 230 13.17 -13.16 -13.04
N THR A 231 12.25 -13.88 -13.69
CA THR A 231 12.09 -13.78 -15.14
C THR A 231 11.57 -12.41 -15.52
N VAL A 232 12.29 -11.69 -16.40
CA VAL A 232 11.96 -10.35 -16.87
C VAL A 232 11.19 -10.46 -18.19
N PHE A 233 10.02 -9.83 -18.27
CA PHE A 233 9.16 -9.79 -19.48
C PHE A 233 9.24 -8.46 -20.21
N SER A 234 9.93 -7.49 -19.65
CA SER A 234 9.98 -6.15 -20.18
C SER A 234 11.37 -5.55 -20.08
N ARG A 235 11.51 -4.38 -20.67
CA ARG A 235 12.66 -3.48 -20.47
C ARG A 235 12.15 -2.07 -20.20
N PRO A 236 12.70 -1.34 -19.21
CA PRO A 236 12.38 0.05 -18.98
C PRO A 236 12.70 0.93 -20.20
N LYS A 237 11.91 1.96 -20.40
CA LYS A 237 12.24 3.05 -21.33
C LYS A 237 13.19 4.01 -20.60
N PHE A 238 14.43 4.11 -21.05
CA PHE A 238 15.43 4.99 -20.44
C PHE A 238 15.80 6.16 -21.36
N PRO A 239 16.11 7.34 -20.79
CA PRO A 239 15.92 7.73 -19.40
C PRO A 239 14.46 8.04 -19.08
N LEU A 240 14.01 7.72 -17.87
CA LEU A 240 12.69 8.10 -17.36
C LEU A 240 12.84 9.25 -16.37
N GLY A 241 12.03 10.28 -16.52
CA GLY A 241 11.91 11.36 -15.56
C GLY A 241 10.95 11.02 -14.42
N MET A 242 10.78 11.95 -13.47
CA MET A 242 9.90 11.78 -12.31
C MET A 242 8.42 11.68 -12.72
N TRP A 243 8.02 12.27 -13.83
CA TRP A 243 6.61 12.41 -14.24
C TRP A 243 6.25 11.63 -15.52
N GLU A 244 7.04 10.66 -15.91
CA GLU A 244 6.79 9.80 -17.08
C GLU A 244 6.20 8.46 -16.70
#